data_fb19c043920af0cd8e6ad64923ff29f1
#
_entry.id   fb19c043920af0cd8e6ad64923ff29f1
#
_cell.length_a   1.000
_cell.length_b   1.000
_cell.length_c   1.000
_cell.angle_alpha   90.00
_cell.angle_beta   90.00
_cell.angle_gamma   90.00
#
_symmetry.space_group_name_H-M   'P 1'
#
loop_
_entity.id
_entity.type
_entity.pdbx_description
1 polymer ?
#
loop_
_entity_poly.entity_id
_entity_poly.type
_entity_poly.pdbx_seq_one_letter_code
_entity_poly.pdbx_strand_id
1 'polypeptide(L)'
;MKKRVLGMVMASMLLMSAFVGCGSEYGGSSETKAPGTTSKTESGSDFDLSAEISVISREDGSGTRGAFTELLGIEEEDESGEKVDRTITTATVTNNTSVMMTTVAGDKAAIGYISLGSLDESVKALSIDGTEATVENIKAGTYKISRPFNIATTGQESDAAKDFISFIMSADGQAVIEENGYISVSEQGGFTSSGAEGKVVVAGSSSVSPVMEKLIEAYKEVNDKVEVELQTSDSTTGMTSAVDGICDIGMASRELKDSETQKGLVSKTIAMDGIAVIVNNENPTDDMTSEQVKNIYIGDAITWEDATK
;
A
#
# COMPACT_ATOMS: atom_id res chain seq x y z
N MET A 1 47.03 18.51 -22.09
CA MET A 1 46.72 19.64 -23.00
C MET A 1 45.34 20.20 -22.59
N LYS A 2 45.37 21.47 -22.20
CA LYS A 2 44.17 22.22 -21.73
C LYS A 2 43.31 22.61 -22.93
N LYS A 3 41.98 22.50 -22.84
CA LYS A 3 41.08 23.43 -23.54
C LYS A 3 39.84 23.69 -22.68
N ARG A 4 39.76 24.92 -22.21
CA ARG A 4 38.58 25.60 -21.62
C ARG A 4 37.77 26.20 -22.79
N VAL A 5 36.44 26.17 -22.68
CA VAL A 5 35.48 27.08 -23.33
C VAL A 5 34.33 27.18 -22.36
N LEU A 6 34.13 28.18 -21.59
CA LEU A 6 33.66 29.55 -21.69
C LEU A 6 32.20 29.66 -22.17
N GLY A 7 31.35 30.07 -21.26
CA GLY A 7 30.05 30.45 -21.00
C GLY A 7 29.23 31.22 -22.07
N MET A 8 27.92 31.22 -21.82
CA MET A 8 27.04 32.28 -22.31
C MET A 8 25.85 32.45 -21.38
N VAL A 9 25.85 33.59 -20.70
CA VAL A 9 24.75 34.16 -19.94
C VAL A 9 23.84 34.84 -20.95
N MET A 10 22.54 34.61 -20.90
CA MET A 10 21.56 35.52 -21.50
C MET A 10 20.48 35.83 -20.48
N ALA A 11 20.48 37.07 -20.08
CA ALA A 11 19.43 37.75 -19.36
C ALA A 11 18.46 38.41 -20.40
N SER A 12 17.16 38.36 -20.16
CA SER A 12 16.19 39.26 -20.76
C SER A 12 14.90 39.18 -19.91
N MET A 13 14.70 40.22 -19.19
CA MET A 13 13.83 41.40 -19.40
C MET A 13 12.38 41.20 -19.02
N LEU A 14 12.05 41.87 -17.91
CA LEU A 14 10.70 42.25 -17.45
C LEU A 14 9.96 43.07 -18.51
N LEU A 15 8.65 42.86 -18.63
CA LEU A 15 7.70 43.81 -19.15
C LEU A 15 6.55 43.96 -18.16
N MET A 16 6.57 45.08 -17.44
CA MET A 16 5.43 45.66 -16.72
C MET A 16 4.51 46.31 -17.75
N SER A 17 3.22 46.08 -17.67
CA SER A 17 2.20 46.94 -18.26
C SER A 17 1.17 47.32 -17.21
N ALA A 18 1.29 48.55 -16.74
CA ALA A 18 0.28 49.26 -15.93
C ALA A 18 -0.80 49.81 -16.85
N PHE A 19 -2.05 49.54 -16.54
CA PHE A 19 -3.17 50.35 -17.07
C PHE A 19 -3.78 51.14 -15.92
N VAL A 20 -3.60 52.48 -16.05
CA VAL A 20 -4.30 53.49 -15.28
C VAL A 20 -5.52 53.91 -16.12
N GLY A 21 -6.70 53.94 -15.51
CA GLY A 21 -7.93 54.52 -16.07
C GLY A 21 -8.70 55.21 -14.96
N CYS A 22 -8.67 56.56 -15.03
CA CYS A 22 -9.35 57.53 -14.15
C CYS A 22 -10.80 57.78 -14.52
N GLY A 23 -11.59 58.10 -13.46
CA GLY A 23 -12.63 59.14 -13.49
C GLY A 23 -14.08 58.60 -13.50
N SER A 24 -14.99 58.96 -12.62
CA SER A 24 -15.36 60.28 -12.10
C SER A 24 -16.37 60.12 -10.95
N GLU A 25 -16.32 61.05 -10.02
CA GLU A 25 -17.26 61.25 -8.90
C GLU A 25 -18.70 61.53 -9.32
N TYR A 26 -19.68 61.06 -8.56
CA TYR A 26 -20.80 61.89 -8.08
C TYR A 26 -21.36 61.30 -6.77
N GLY A 27 -21.55 62.21 -5.78
CA GLY A 27 -21.85 61.89 -4.41
C GLY A 27 -23.33 61.60 -4.12
N GLY A 28 -23.56 61.14 -2.87
CA GLY A 28 -24.89 61.01 -2.30
C GLY A 28 -24.89 60.14 -1.05
N SER A 29 -24.89 60.78 0.12
CA SER A 29 -25.01 60.20 1.47
C SER A 29 -26.30 59.41 1.66
N SER A 30 -26.19 58.26 2.38
CA SER A 30 -27.04 58.02 3.56
C SER A 30 -26.58 56.72 4.26
N GLU A 31 -26.27 56.89 5.55
CA GLU A 31 -26.01 55.80 6.50
C GLU A 31 -27.25 54.94 6.71
N THR A 32 -27.11 53.65 6.63
CA THR A 32 -28.00 52.72 7.33
C THR A 32 -27.17 51.55 7.84
N LYS A 33 -26.97 51.49 9.17
CA LYS A 33 -26.43 50.37 9.90
C LYS A 33 -27.35 49.16 9.73
N ALA A 34 -26.82 48.06 9.25
CA ALA A 34 -27.42 46.74 9.38
C ALA A 34 -26.41 45.78 10.07
N PRO A 35 -26.88 44.82 10.90
CA PRO A 35 -26.08 44.11 11.85
C PRO A 35 -25.20 43.08 11.16
N GLY A 36 -23.96 42.99 11.65
CA GLY A 36 -22.99 41.99 11.21
C GLY A 36 -23.47 40.56 11.44
N THR A 37 -23.80 39.89 10.37
CA THR A 37 -23.83 38.43 10.37
C THR A 37 -22.44 37.96 9.97
N THR A 38 -21.69 37.51 10.94
CA THR A 38 -20.45 36.76 10.74
C THR A 38 -20.87 35.47 10.06
N SER A 39 -20.84 35.42 8.74
CA SER A 39 -20.83 34.16 8.01
C SER A 39 -19.52 33.48 8.34
N LYS A 40 -19.55 32.51 9.25
CA LYS A 40 -18.57 31.44 9.24
C LYS A 40 -18.61 30.86 7.84
N THR A 41 -17.57 31.08 7.08
CA THR A 41 -17.30 30.29 5.89
C THR A 41 -16.94 28.91 6.40
N GLU A 42 -17.92 28.04 6.49
CA GLU A 42 -17.64 26.62 6.53
C GLU A 42 -17.01 26.30 5.18
N SER A 43 -15.77 25.94 5.19
CA SER A 43 -15.09 25.29 4.09
C SER A 43 -15.77 23.91 3.94
N GLY A 44 -16.94 23.89 3.35
CA GLY A 44 -17.59 22.67 2.94
C GLY A 44 -16.75 22.05 1.83
N SER A 45 -16.22 20.86 2.05
CA SER A 45 -15.69 20.04 0.96
C SER A 45 -16.82 19.85 -0.07
N ASP A 46 -16.49 20.02 -1.35
CA ASP A 46 -17.41 19.79 -2.47
C ASP A 46 -17.64 18.28 -2.70
N PHE A 47 -17.54 17.48 -1.62
CA PHE A 47 -17.70 16.04 -1.61
C PHE A 47 -19.18 15.69 -1.34
N ASP A 48 -19.74 14.89 -2.24
CA ASP A 48 -21.13 14.45 -2.15
C ASP A 48 -21.22 13.18 -1.27
N LEU A 49 -21.63 13.32 -0.01
CA LEU A 49 -21.85 12.19 0.90
C LEU A 49 -22.97 11.26 0.44
N SER A 50 -23.89 11.71 -0.43
CA SER A 50 -24.95 10.86 -1.01
C SER A 50 -24.45 10.04 -2.20
N ALA A 51 -23.20 10.24 -2.63
CA ALA A 51 -22.60 9.45 -3.70
C ALA A 51 -22.51 7.97 -3.29
N GLU A 52 -22.79 7.10 -4.24
CA GLU A 52 -22.56 5.66 -4.09
C GLU A 52 -21.07 5.38 -3.94
N ILE A 53 -20.72 4.51 -2.98
CA ILE A 53 -19.32 4.16 -2.71
C ILE A 53 -18.81 3.25 -3.83
N SER A 54 -17.71 3.65 -4.47
CA SER A 54 -16.99 2.80 -5.41
C SER A 54 -16.08 1.85 -4.62
N VAL A 55 -16.53 0.63 -4.39
CA VAL A 55 -15.77 -0.40 -3.68
C VAL A 55 -14.72 -0.99 -4.62
N ILE A 56 -13.45 -0.87 -4.23
CA ILE A 56 -12.33 -1.43 -4.98
C ILE A 56 -11.74 -2.59 -4.19
N SER A 57 -11.65 -3.76 -4.82
CA SER A 57 -11.08 -4.96 -4.22
C SER A 57 -9.89 -5.48 -5.04
N ARG A 58 -9.28 -6.54 -4.57
CA ARG A 58 -8.17 -7.24 -5.23
C ARG A 58 -8.67 -8.55 -5.82
N GLU A 59 -7.86 -9.11 -6.71
CA GLU A 59 -8.04 -10.42 -7.34
C GLU A 59 -8.07 -11.56 -6.30
N ASP A 60 -8.68 -12.69 -6.65
CA ASP A 60 -8.89 -13.83 -5.73
C ASP A 60 -7.57 -14.45 -5.20
N GLY A 61 -6.50 -14.41 -5.97
CA GLY A 61 -5.18 -14.89 -5.54
C GLY A 61 -4.44 -13.97 -4.57
N SER A 62 -4.94 -12.74 -4.38
CA SER A 62 -4.29 -11.72 -3.55
C SER A 62 -4.26 -12.10 -2.07
N GLY A 63 -3.03 -12.16 -1.51
CA GLY A 63 -2.86 -12.34 -0.07
C GLY A 63 -3.35 -11.14 0.74
N THR A 64 -3.31 -9.92 0.15
CA THR A 64 -3.85 -8.71 0.80
C THR A 64 -5.37 -8.79 0.93
N ARG A 65 -6.08 -9.27 -0.13
CA ARG A 65 -7.51 -9.50 -0.06
C ARG A 65 -7.85 -10.52 1.02
N GLY A 66 -7.19 -11.68 1.01
CA GLY A 66 -7.46 -12.72 2.01
C GLY A 66 -7.25 -12.23 3.45
N ALA A 67 -6.13 -11.56 3.73
CA ALA A 67 -5.88 -10.99 5.06
C ALA A 67 -6.87 -9.89 5.43
N PHE A 68 -7.23 -9.01 4.49
CA PHE A 68 -8.20 -7.93 4.70
C PHE A 68 -9.59 -8.46 5.03
N THR A 69 -10.09 -9.42 4.24
CA THR A 69 -11.42 -10.00 4.42
C THR A 69 -11.53 -10.82 5.72
N GLU A 70 -10.47 -11.54 6.08
CA GLU A 70 -10.39 -12.29 7.33
C GLU A 70 -10.35 -11.35 8.56
N LEU A 71 -9.43 -10.37 8.57
CA LEU A 71 -9.21 -9.48 9.72
C LEU A 71 -10.41 -8.56 10.01
N LEU A 72 -11.17 -8.18 8.97
CA LEU A 72 -12.37 -7.35 9.12
C LEU A 72 -13.67 -8.18 9.20
N GLY A 73 -13.57 -9.52 9.20
CA GLY A 73 -14.75 -10.39 9.25
C GLY A 73 -15.68 -10.28 8.05
N ILE A 74 -15.14 -9.89 6.88
CA ILE A 74 -15.84 -9.92 5.58
C ILE A 74 -15.91 -11.37 5.06
N GLU A 75 -14.88 -12.17 5.38
CA GLU A 75 -14.90 -13.61 5.18
C GLU A 75 -15.68 -14.27 6.32
N GLU A 76 -16.71 -15.03 6.01
CA GLU A 76 -17.58 -15.70 6.96
C GLU A 76 -17.66 -17.21 6.65
N GLU A 77 -17.85 -18.05 7.67
CA GLU A 77 -18.13 -19.47 7.47
C GLU A 77 -19.59 -19.68 7.04
N ASP A 78 -19.80 -20.42 5.97
CA ASP A 78 -21.12 -20.83 5.53
C ASP A 78 -21.66 -22.01 6.36
N GLU A 79 -22.86 -22.48 6.03
CA GLU A 79 -23.52 -23.61 6.73
C GLU A 79 -22.73 -24.93 6.64
N SER A 80 -21.80 -25.05 5.69
CA SER A 80 -20.91 -26.21 5.54
C SER A 80 -19.60 -26.07 6.32
N GLY A 81 -19.33 -24.89 6.89
CA GLY A 81 -18.08 -24.54 7.54
C GLY A 81 -16.99 -24.11 6.55
N GLU A 82 -17.35 -23.83 5.30
CA GLU A 82 -16.42 -23.25 4.33
C GLU A 82 -16.35 -21.73 4.48
N LYS A 83 -15.14 -21.18 4.41
CA LYS A 83 -14.92 -19.74 4.44
C LYS A 83 -15.32 -19.11 3.10
N VAL A 84 -16.22 -18.15 3.14
CA VAL A 84 -16.76 -17.44 1.97
C VAL A 84 -16.49 -15.96 2.10
N ASP A 85 -15.76 -15.42 1.13
CA ASP A 85 -15.57 -13.97 0.98
C ASP A 85 -16.88 -13.31 0.54
N ARG A 86 -17.42 -12.43 1.39
CA ARG A 86 -18.69 -11.73 1.20
C ARG A 86 -18.55 -10.41 0.47
N THR A 87 -17.34 -10.09 -0.04
CA THR A 87 -17.14 -8.87 -0.83
C THR A 87 -18.18 -8.78 -1.95
N ILE A 88 -18.85 -7.61 -2.06
CA ILE A 88 -19.90 -7.40 -3.07
C ILE A 88 -19.40 -7.71 -4.48
N THR A 89 -20.23 -8.33 -5.28
CA THR A 89 -19.86 -8.75 -6.65
C THR A 89 -19.72 -7.59 -7.62
N THR A 90 -20.20 -6.39 -7.25
CA THR A 90 -20.07 -5.15 -8.02
C THR A 90 -18.74 -4.44 -7.76
N ALA A 91 -17.94 -4.90 -6.80
CA ALA A 91 -16.63 -4.31 -6.53
C ALA A 91 -15.73 -4.35 -7.77
N THR A 92 -15.07 -3.23 -8.04
CA THR A 92 -14.04 -3.18 -9.08
C THR A 92 -12.83 -3.96 -8.63
N VAL A 93 -12.41 -4.95 -9.43
CA VAL A 93 -11.26 -5.81 -9.08
C VAL A 93 -9.99 -5.30 -9.74
N THR A 94 -8.95 -5.09 -8.94
CA THR A 94 -7.60 -4.73 -9.38
C THR A 94 -6.64 -5.89 -9.17
N ASN A 95 -5.58 -5.95 -9.96
CA ASN A 95 -4.64 -7.08 -9.97
C ASN A 95 -3.27 -6.79 -9.33
N ASN A 96 -3.05 -5.59 -8.81
CA ASN A 96 -1.84 -5.23 -8.07
C ASN A 96 -2.04 -3.96 -7.23
N THR A 97 -1.08 -3.69 -6.34
CA THR A 97 -1.11 -2.55 -5.41
C THR A 97 -1.13 -1.19 -6.12
N SER A 98 -0.31 -0.99 -7.15
CA SER A 98 -0.23 0.31 -7.86
C SER A 98 -1.53 0.62 -8.60
N VAL A 99 -2.19 -0.38 -9.20
CA VAL A 99 -3.50 -0.19 -9.85
C VAL A 99 -4.57 0.15 -8.82
N MET A 100 -4.56 -0.49 -7.64
CA MET A 100 -5.46 -0.15 -6.54
C MET A 100 -5.32 1.35 -6.18
N MET A 101 -4.10 1.82 -5.91
CA MET A 101 -3.83 3.22 -5.55
C MET A 101 -4.29 4.19 -6.65
N THR A 102 -3.92 3.91 -7.91
CA THR A 102 -4.32 4.76 -9.04
C THR A 102 -5.85 4.82 -9.19
N THR A 103 -6.54 3.70 -8.98
CA THR A 103 -8.01 3.62 -9.08
C THR A 103 -8.66 4.46 -7.99
N VAL A 104 -8.21 4.34 -6.72
CA VAL A 104 -8.72 5.13 -5.60
C VAL A 104 -8.38 6.62 -5.77
N ALA A 105 -7.17 6.95 -6.22
CA ALA A 105 -6.79 8.35 -6.49
C ALA A 105 -7.63 9.01 -7.61
N GLY A 106 -8.13 8.21 -8.54
CA GLY A 106 -8.93 8.69 -9.68
C GLY A 106 -10.42 8.83 -9.41
N ASP A 107 -10.93 8.35 -8.29
CA ASP A 107 -12.36 8.35 -7.95
C ASP A 107 -12.58 8.85 -6.51
N LYS A 108 -13.25 10.02 -6.38
CA LYS A 108 -13.51 10.64 -5.06
C LYS A 108 -14.36 9.77 -4.13
N ALA A 109 -15.26 8.97 -4.69
CA ALA A 109 -16.13 8.07 -3.93
C ALA A 109 -15.51 6.69 -3.64
N ALA A 110 -14.27 6.45 -4.08
CA ALA A 110 -13.65 5.14 -3.93
C ALA A 110 -13.14 4.85 -2.51
N ILE A 111 -13.25 3.58 -2.13
CA ILE A 111 -12.57 2.97 -0.99
C ILE A 111 -11.78 1.75 -1.46
N GLY A 112 -10.58 1.56 -0.93
CA GLY A 112 -9.72 0.42 -1.23
C GLY A 112 -8.82 0.06 -0.06
N TYR A 113 -7.89 -0.85 -0.27
CA TYR A 113 -6.92 -1.26 0.74
C TYR A 113 -5.59 -1.67 0.12
N ILE A 114 -4.50 -1.33 0.79
CA ILE A 114 -3.13 -1.60 0.33
C ILE A 114 -2.22 -2.01 1.50
N SER A 115 -1.03 -2.50 1.16
CA SER A 115 0.10 -2.57 2.09
C SER A 115 0.47 -1.18 2.59
N LEU A 116 0.64 -1.02 3.92
CA LEU A 116 1.02 0.25 4.53
C LEU A 116 2.37 0.76 3.99
N GLY A 117 3.34 -0.13 3.78
CA GLY A 117 4.63 0.24 3.21
C GLY A 117 4.58 0.71 1.75
N SER A 118 3.42 0.60 1.09
CA SER A 118 3.18 1.15 -0.26
C SER A 118 2.44 2.48 -0.26
N LEU A 119 2.01 2.97 0.92
CA LEU A 119 1.24 4.20 1.04
C LEU A 119 2.08 5.41 0.64
N ASP A 120 1.53 6.26 -0.22
CA ASP A 120 2.11 7.54 -0.62
C ASP A 120 1.05 8.67 -0.62
N GLU A 121 1.46 9.86 -1.02
CA GLU A 121 0.62 11.06 -1.01
C GLU A 121 -0.54 11.06 -2.03
N SER A 122 -0.61 10.05 -2.92
CA SER A 122 -1.65 9.96 -3.95
C SER A 122 -3.03 9.60 -3.40
N VAL A 123 -3.07 8.97 -2.22
CA VAL A 123 -4.29 8.53 -1.52
C VAL A 123 -4.20 8.85 -0.03
N LYS A 124 -5.34 8.85 0.65
CA LYS A 124 -5.44 9.06 2.09
C LYS A 124 -5.74 7.73 2.80
N ALA A 125 -4.95 7.39 3.82
CA ALA A 125 -5.26 6.29 4.72
C ALA A 125 -6.26 6.74 5.80
N LEU A 126 -7.24 5.90 6.10
CA LEU A 126 -8.16 6.08 7.21
C LEU A 126 -7.56 5.54 8.51
N SER A 127 -7.86 6.21 9.62
CA SER A 127 -7.80 5.59 10.94
C SER A 127 -8.87 4.51 11.04
N ILE A 128 -8.60 3.41 11.71
CA ILE A 128 -9.58 2.36 11.97
C ILE A 128 -9.73 2.17 13.48
N ASP A 129 -10.98 2.23 13.94
CA ASP A 129 -11.33 2.18 15.37
C ASP A 129 -10.57 3.24 16.21
N GLY A 130 -10.40 4.45 15.63
CA GLY A 130 -9.69 5.57 16.23
C GLY A 130 -8.16 5.41 16.24
N THR A 131 -7.61 4.46 15.49
CA THR A 131 -6.16 4.18 15.45
C THR A 131 -5.62 4.37 14.04
N GLU A 132 -4.60 5.21 13.89
CA GLU A 132 -3.91 5.43 12.61
C GLU A 132 -3.11 4.20 12.17
N ALA A 133 -3.10 3.94 10.86
CA ALA A 133 -2.28 2.91 10.25
C ALA A 133 -0.80 3.35 10.22
N THR A 134 -0.06 3.08 11.30
CA THR A 134 1.37 3.39 11.41
C THR A 134 2.16 2.18 11.90
N VAL A 135 3.46 2.16 11.58
CA VAL A 135 4.38 1.12 12.05
C VAL A 135 4.37 1.03 13.58
N GLU A 136 4.36 2.17 14.27
CA GLU A 136 4.35 2.26 15.73
C GLU A 136 3.08 1.64 16.31
N ASN A 137 1.91 1.94 15.75
CA ASN A 137 0.63 1.42 16.21
C ASN A 137 0.49 -0.09 15.94
N ILE A 138 1.09 -0.59 14.86
CA ILE A 138 1.13 -2.03 14.58
C ILE A 138 2.07 -2.73 15.57
N LYS A 139 3.28 -2.20 15.79
CA LYS A 139 4.23 -2.73 16.79
C LYS A 139 3.64 -2.73 18.20
N ALA A 140 2.86 -1.72 18.55
CA ALA A 140 2.14 -1.63 19.82
C ALA A 140 0.91 -2.55 19.92
N GLY A 141 0.48 -3.12 18.78
CA GLY A 141 -0.72 -3.95 18.68
C GLY A 141 -2.02 -3.16 18.85
N THR A 142 -2.01 -1.84 18.71
CA THR A 142 -3.20 -0.97 18.73
C THR A 142 -3.90 -0.94 17.38
N TYR A 143 -3.15 -0.90 16.27
CA TYR A 143 -3.71 -1.11 14.93
C TYR A 143 -3.76 -2.60 14.61
N LYS A 144 -4.95 -3.14 14.37
CA LYS A 144 -5.19 -4.58 14.30
C LYS A 144 -5.09 -5.18 12.89
N ILE A 145 -5.16 -4.35 11.85
CA ILE A 145 -5.18 -4.84 10.48
C ILE A 145 -3.75 -4.98 9.98
N SER A 146 -3.09 -6.06 10.39
CA SER A 146 -1.71 -6.38 10.04
C SER A 146 -1.54 -7.87 9.73
N ARG A 147 -0.50 -8.19 8.98
CA ARG A 147 -0.24 -9.54 8.47
C ARG A 147 1.24 -9.79 8.24
N PRO A 148 1.68 -11.05 8.17
CA PRO A 148 3.04 -11.36 7.78
C PRO A 148 3.28 -11.17 6.27
N PHE A 149 4.50 -10.79 5.93
CA PHE A 149 5.09 -11.02 4.62
C PHE A 149 5.95 -12.27 4.72
N ASN A 150 5.60 -13.27 3.93
CA ASN A 150 6.25 -14.56 3.92
C ASN A 150 6.97 -14.81 2.59
N ILE A 151 8.13 -15.41 2.66
CA ILE A 151 8.71 -16.15 1.54
C ILE A 151 8.53 -17.63 1.78
N ALA A 152 8.45 -18.41 0.70
CA ALA A 152 8.33 -19.85 0.78
C ALA A 152 9.18 -20.55 -0.27
N THR A 153 9.73 -21.71 0.12
CA THR A 153 10.58 -22.57 -0.70
C THR A 153 10.16 -24.02 -0.53
N THR A 154 10.67 -24.91 -1.37
CA THR A 154 10.47 -26.38 -1.23
C THR A 154 11.43 -27.04 -0.27
N GLY A 155 12.31 -26.28 0.40
CA GLY A 155 13.37 -26.81 1.27
C GLY A 155 14.58 -27.37 0.52
N GLN A 156 14.67 -27.12 -0.81
CA GLN A 156 15.77 -27.58 -1.67
C GLN A 156 16.45 -26.38 -2.36
N GLU A 157 16.67 -25.31 -1.61
CA GLU A 157 17.23 -24.08 -2.13
C GLU A 157 18.66 -24.29 -2.64
N SER A 158 18.98 -23.60 -3.75
CA SER A 158 20.36 -23.45 -4.24
C SER A 158 21.20 -22.68 -3.22
N ASP A 159 22.52 -22.75 -3.32
CA ASP A 159 23.41 -21.97 -2.45
C ASP A 159 23.19 -20.46 -2.64
N ALA A 160 22.87 -20.02 -3.88
CA ALA A 160 22.51 -18.63 -4.17
C ALA A 160 21.21 -18.19 -3.45
N ALA A 161 20.16 -19.03 -3.50
CA ALA A 161 18.90 -18.76 -2.81
C ALA A 161 19.08 -18.73 -1.28
N LYS A 162 19.87 -19.65 -0.73
CA LYS A 162 20.20 -19.65 0.72
C LYS A 162 20.95 -18.41 1.15
N ASP A 163 21.93 -17.96 0.36
CA ASP A 163 22.71 -16.75 0.65
C ASP A 163 21.80 -15.52 0.66
N PHE A 164 20.93 -15.38 -0.34
CA PHE A 164 19.95 -14.28 -0.40
C PHE A 164 18.94 -14.33 0.75
N ILE A 165 18.38 -15.49 1.09
CA ILE A 165 17.48 -15.65 2.25
C ILE A 165 18.21 -15.31 3.56
N SER A 166 19.50 -15.68 3.68
CA SER A 166 20.30 -15.34 4.85
C SER A 166 20.53 -13.84 4.95
N PHE A 167 20.72 -13.13 3.83
CA PHE A 167 20.77 -11.67 3.80
C PHE A 167 19.46 -11.05 4.27
N ILE A 168 18.32 -11.46 3.73
CA ILE A 168 17.00 -10.96 4.12
C ILE A 168 16.79 -11.06 5.64
N MET A 169 17.20 -12.18 6.24
CA MET A 169 17.01 -12.46 7.67
C MET A 169 18.10 -11.88 8.57
N SER A 170 19.17 -11.33 8.01
CA SER A 170 20.26 -10.69 8.77
C SER A 170 19.87 -9.31 9.29
N ALA A 171 20.65 -8.76 10.22
CA ALA A 171 20.48 -7.39 10.68
C ALA A 171 20.50 -6.36 9.53
N ASP A 172 21.35 -6.60 8.52
CA ASP A 172 21.46 -5.69 7.36
C ASP A 172 20.18 -5.74 6.50
N GLY A 173 19.65 -6.93 6.20
CA GLY A 173 18.39 -7.07 5.47
C GLY A 173 17.18 -6.56 6.26
N GLN A 174 17.15 -6.79 7.57
CA GLN A 174 16.08 -6.30 8.43
C GLN A 174 16.12 -4.77 8.60
N ALA A 175 17.29 -4.14 8.56
CA ALA A 175 17.41 -2.69 8.50
C ALA A 175 16.78 -2.12 7.22
N VAL A 176 17.00 -2.75 6.06
CA VAL A 176 16.34 -2.36 4.80
C VAL A 176 14.81 -2.45 4.93
N ILE A 177 14.28 -3.48 5.60
CA ILE A 177 12.85 -3.64 5.84
C ILE A 177 12.30 -2.47 6.68
N GLU A 178 12.97 -2.10 7.77
CA GLU A 178 12.55 -0.99 8.64
C GLU A 178 12.67 0.38 7.96
N GLU A 179 13.73 0.63 7.20
CA GLU A 179 13.94 1.87 6.44
C GLU A 179 12.86 2.11 5.38
N ASN A 180 12.21 1.03 4.92
CA ASN A 180 11.12 1.11 3.94
C ASN A 180 9.72 0.99 4.57
N GLY A 181 9.57 1.23 5.88
CA GLY A 181 8.28 1.35 6.55
C GLY A 181 7.59 0.02 6.89
N TYR A 182 8.34 -1.07 6.92
CA TYR A 182 7.86 -2.38 7.37
C TYR A 182 8.41 -2.71 8.76
N ILE A 183 7.92 -3.78 9.35
CA ILE A 183 8.32 -4.21 10.69
C ILE A 183 9.25 -5.41 10.59
N SER A 184 10.45 -5.26 11.14
CA SER A 184 11.44 -6.34 11.23
C SER A 184 10.96 -7.49 12.12
N VAL A 185 11.39 -8.71 11.80
CA VAL A 185 10.99 -9.94 12.49
C VAL A 185 12.18 -10.81 12.93
N SER A 186 13.40 -10.34 12.69
CA SER A 186 14.63 -11.08 13.00
C SER A 186 15.65 -10.17 13.68
N GLU A 187 16.33 -10.73 14.69
CA GLU A 187 17.42 -10.10 15.42
C GLU A 187 18.76 -10.82 15.16
N GLN A 188 18.93 -11.43 13.98
CA GLN A 188 20.18 -12.09 13.61
C GLN A 188 21.31 -11.06 13.47
N GLY A 189 22.56 -11.54 13.53
CA GLY A 189 23.75 -10.70 13.32
C GLY A 189 23.88 -10.16 11.91
N GLY A 190 24.89 -9.31 11.67
CA GLY A 190 25.19 -8.76 10.36
C GLY A 190 25.45 -9.84 9.31
N PHE A 191 25.19 -9.52 8.05
CA PHE A 191 25.33 -10.44 6.93
C PHE A 191 26.82 -10.64 6.54
N THR A 192 27.15 -11.86 6.20
CA THR A 192 28.41 -12.19 5.51
C THR A 192 28.07 -13.18 4.41
N SER A 193 28.28 -12.78 3.16
CA SER A 193 28.01 -13.66 2.02
C SER A 193 28.87 -14.92 2.08
N SER A 194 28.25 -16.03 1.74
CA SER A 194 28.96 -17.33 1.54
C SER A 194 29.85 -17.34 0.30
N GLY A 195 29.76 -16.30 -0.55
CA GLY A 195 30.41 -16.25 -1.86
C GLY A 195 29.65 -17.04 -2.93
N ALA A 196 28.38 -17.33 -2.71
CA ALA A 196 27.49 -17.99 -3.66
C ALA A 196 27.43 -17.23 -4.99
N GLU A 197 27.21 -17.97 -6.08
CA GLU A 197 27.09 -17.45 -7.44
C GLU A 197 25.87 -18.10 -8.12
N GLY A 198 25.25 -17.40 -9.07
CA GLY A 198 24.17 -17.97 -9.89
C GLY A 198 22.98 -17.04 -9.99
N LYS A 199 21.81 -17.64 -10.29
CA LYS A 199 20.55 -16.93 -10.45
C LYS A 199 19.52 -17.42 -9.44
N VAL A 200 18.72 -16.48 -8.93
CA VAL A 200 17.57 -16.74 -8.06
C VAL A 200 16.35 -16.07 -8.66
N VAL A 201 15.26 -16.80 -8.84
CA VAL A 201 13.98 -16.27 -9.29
C VAL A 201 13.06 -16.15 -8.09
N VAL A 202 12.60 -14.93 -7.81
CA VAL A 202 11.63 -14.62 -6.74
C VAL A 202 10.32 -14.24 -7.40
N ALA A 203 9.20 -14.87 -7.02
CA ALA A 203 7.91 -14.59 -7.67
C ALA A 203 6.77 -14.48 -6.65
N GLY A 204 5.78 -13.63 -6.94
CA GLY A 204 4.54 -13.59 -6.15
C GLY A 204 4.04 -12.19 -5.81
N SER A 205 3.56 -12.04 -4.60
CA SER A 205 2.76 -10.92 -4.10
C SER A 205 3.25 -9.53 -4.48
N SER A 206 2.41 -8.78 -5.18
CA SER A 206 2.66 -7.37 -5.55
C SER A 206 2.74 -6.43 -4.33
N SER A 207 2.27 -6.85 -3.16
CA SER A 207 2.44 -6.10 -1.91
C SER A 207 3.81 -6.32 -1.27
N VAL A 208 4.44 -7.47 -1.52
CA VAL A 208 5.80 -7.78 -1.04
C VAL A 208 6.86 -7.22 -2.01
N SER A 209 6.53 -7.09 -3.30
CA SER A 209 7.47 -6.67 -4.34
C SER A 209 8.23 -5.38 -4.01
N PRO A 210 7.63 -4.29 -3.48
CA PRO A 210 8.37 -3.06 -3.20
C PRO A 210 9.51 -3.25 -2.19
N VAL A 211 9.29 -3.97 -1.10
CA VAL A 211 10.37 -4.24 -0.13
C VAL A 211 11.37 -5.26 -0.67
N MET A 212 10.91 -6.21 -1.47
CA MET A 212 11.79 -7.20 -2.11
C MET A 212 12.75 -6.54 -3.10
N GLU A 213 12.30 -5.54 -3.87
CA GLU A 213 13.16 -4.74 -4.73
C GLU A 213 14.29 -4.06 -3.94
N LYS A 214 13.97 -3.47 -2.79
CA LYS A 214 14.96 -2.84 -1.91
C LYS A 214 15.96 -3.84 -1.32
N LEU A 215 15.46 -5.01 -0.93
CA LEU A 215 16.32 -6.10 -0.46
C LEU A 215 17.26 -6.61 -1.56
N ILE A 216 16.77 -6.72 -2.79
CA ILE A 216 17.60 -7.11 -3.96
C ILE A 216 18.65 -6.05 -4.27
N GLU A 217 18.29 -4.75 -4.28
CA GLU A 217 19.21 -3.64 -4.46
C GLU A 217 20.34 -3.69 -3.42
N ALA A 218 20.00 -3.79 -2.13
CA ALA A 218 20.97 -3.84 -1.05
C ALA A 218 21.82 -5.13 -1.06
N TYR A 219 21.23 -6.28 -1.38
CA TYR A 219 21.95 -7.55 -1.49
C TYR A 219 23.01 -7.50 -2.60
N LYS A 220 22.71 -6.87 -3.74
CA LYS A 220 23.65 -6.72 -4.85
C LYS A 220 24.94 -5.97 -4.48
N GLU A 221 24.88 -5.06 -3.50
CA GLU A 221 26.04 -4.33 -3.01
C GLU A 221 27.00 -5.23 -2.21
N VAL A 222 26.49 -6.33 -1.64
CA VAL A 222 27.28 -7.25 -0.81
C VAL A 222 27.59 -8.58 -1.50
N ASN A 223 26.83 -8.94 -2.54
CA ASN A 223 27.11 -10.09 -3.41
C ASN A 223 26.60 -9.85 -4.84
N ASP A 224 27.45 -9.33 -5.70
CA ASP A 224 27.15 -9.03 -7.12
C ASP A 224 27.24 -10.25 -8.05
N LYS A 225 27.60 -11.44 -7.52
CA LYS A 225 27.71 -12.69 -8.29
C LYS A 225 26.37 -13.45 -8.36
N VAL A 226 25.39 -13.10 -7.54
CA VAL A 226 24.05 -13.66 -7.59
C VAL A 226 23.13 -12.67 -8.31
N GLU A 227 22.55 -13.11 -9.42
CA GLU A 227 21.47 -12.38 -10.11
C GLU A 227 20.13 -12.75 -9.50
N VAL A 228 19.42 -11.81 -8.87
CA VAL A 228 18.07 -12.03 -8.37
C VAL A 228 17.07 -11.40 -9.31
N GLU A 229 16.20 -12.23 -9.91
CA GLU A 229 15.09 -11.80 -10.79
C GLU A 229 13.79 -11.78 -9.98
N LEU A 230 13.08 -10.65 -10.02
CA LEU A 230 11.78 -10.48 -9.37
C LEU A 230 10.64 -10.54 -10.38
N GLN A 231 9.63 -11.38 -10.12
CA GLN A 231 8.42 -11.53 -10.92
C GLN A 231 7.19 -11.22 -10.06
N THR A 232 6.57 -10.06 -10.31
CA THR A 232 5.41 -9.62 -9.54
C THR A 232 4.11 -10.24 -10.07
N SER A 233 3.33 -10.82 -9.15
CA SER A 233 2.00 -11.38 -9.39
C SER A 233 1.14 -11.28 -8.13
N ASP A 234 0.31 -12.27 -7.84
CA ASP A 234 -0.38 -12.45 -6.56
C ASP A 234 0.27 -13.53 -5.69
N SER A 235 -0.16 -13.63 -4.42
CA SER A 235 0.41 -14.59 -3.47
C SER A 235 0.17 -16.05 -3.87
N THR A 236 -1.01 -16.37 -4.38
CA THR A 236 -1.35 -17.76 -4.77
C THR A 236 -0.54 -18.20 -5.97
N THR A 237 -0.37 -17.32 -6.96
CA THR A 237 0.49 -17.56 -8.13
C THR A 237 1.95 -17.74 -7.70
N GLY A 238 2.46 -16.91 -6.77
CA GLY A 238 3.81 -17.06 -6.23
C GLY A 238 4.03 -18.42 -5.55
N MET A 239 3.09 -18.83 -4.69
CA MET A 239 3.18 -20.13 -4.02
C MET A 239 3.09 -21.30 -4.99
N THR A 240 2.22 -21.22 -6.00
CA THR A 240 2.11 -22.23 -7.06
C THR A 240 3.41 -22.33 -7.86
N SER A 241 3.99 -21.18 -8.23
CA SER A 241 5.26 -21.13 -8.96
C SER A 241 6.41 -21.78 -8.17
N ALA A 242 6.45 -21.60 -6.86
CA ALA A 242 7.45 -22.25 -6.00
C ALA A 242 7.24 -23.76 -5.93
N VAL A 243 5.98 -24.24 -5.80
CA VAL A 243 5.66 -25.69 -5.83
C VAL A 243 6.08 -26.32 -7.17
N ASP A 244 5.83 -25.63 -8.26
CA ASP A 244 6.09 -26.15 -9.62
C ASP A 244 7.56 -25.97 -10.06
N GLY A 245 8.40 -25.35 -9.21
CA GLY A 245 9.82 -25.09 -9.51
C GLY A 245 10.04 -24.04 -10.60
N ILE A 246 9.04 -23.17 -10.86
CA ILE A 246 9.13 -22.06 -11.80
C ILE A 246 9.92 -20.90 -11.16
N CYS A 247 9.85 -20.74 -9.85
CA CYS A 247 10.69 -19.84 -9.08
C CYS A 247 11.39 -20.57 -7.93
N ASP A 248 12.48 -20.00 -7.43
CA ASP A 248 13.23 -20.51 -6.29
C ASP A 248 12.58 -20.09 -4.98
N ILE A 249 11.98 -18.89 -4.95
CA ILE A 249 11.38 -18.30 -3.76
C ILE A 249 10.01 -17.72 -4.16
N GLY A 250 8.96 -18.24 -3.53
CA GLY A 250 7.61 -17.66 -3.63
C GLY A 250 7.39 -16.55 -2.60
N MET A 251 6.62 -15.51 -2.90
CA MET A 251 6.26 -14.42 -1.99
C MET A 251 4.76 -14.41 -1.69
N ALA A 252 4.40 -14.31 -0.42
CA ALA A 252 3.01 -14.14 0.00
C ALA A 252 2.86 -13.03 1.04
N SER A 253 1.77 -12.28 0.94
CA SER A 253 1.36 -11.26 1.91
C SER A 253 0.22 -11.76 2.82
N ARG A 254 0.33 -13.00 3.24
CA ARG A 254 -0.54 -13.75 4.15
C ARG A 254 0.21 -14.96 4.66
N GLU A 255 -0.38 -15.64 5.64
CA GLU A 255 0.07 -17.00 5.98
C GLU A 255 -0.11 -17.98 4.81
N LEU A 256 0.69 -19.03 4.78
CA LEU A 256 0.51 -20.11 3.80
C LEU A 256 -0.79 -20.86 4.10
N LYS A 257 -1.50 -21.24 3.04
CA LYS A 257 -2.65 -22.13 3.16
C LYS A 257 -2.20 -23.55 3.47
N ASP A 258 -3.03 -24.31 4.16
CA ASP A 258 -2.77 -25.73 4.44
C ASP A 258 -2.47 -26.54 3.16
N SER A 259 -3.16 -26.22 2.07
CA SER A 259 -2.94 -26.84 0.78
C SER A 259 -1.56 -26.55 0.17
N GLU A 260 -0.93 -25.43 0.55
CA GLU A 260 0.41 -25.03 0.10
C GLU A 260 1.49 -25.73 0.93
N THR A 261 1.30 -25.79 2.25
CA THR A 261 2.20 -26.54 3.14
C THR A 261 2.15 -28.05 2.90
N GLN A 262 0.98 -28.61 2.60
CA GLN A 262 0.83 -30.03 2.23
C GLN A 262 1.54 -30.38 0.90
N LYS A 263 1.77 -29.38 0.03
CA LYS A 263 2.60 -29.56 -1.19
C LYS A 263 4.10 -29.42 -0.92
N GLY A 264 4.51 -29.27 0.33
CA GLY A 264 5.91 -29.25 0.74
C GLY A 264 6.54 -27.87 0.82
N LEU A 265 5.75 -26.78 0.72
CA LEU A 265 6.29 -25.44 0.94
C LEU A 265 6.60 -25.19 2.43
N VAL A 266 7.77 -24.63 2.65
CA VAL A 266 8.24 -24.17 3.97
C VAL A 266 8.29 -22.64 3.92
N SER A 267 7.53 -21.98 4.80
CA SER A 267 7.50 -20.53 4.88
C SER A 267 8.51 -19.97 5.86
N LYS A 268 8.91 -18.74 5.59
CA LYS A 268 9.68 -17.90 6.51
C LYS A 268 9.12 -16.49 6.46
N THR A 269 8.67 -15.98 7.61
CA THR A 269 8.26 -14.59 7.74
C THR A 269 9.48 -13.68 7.63
N ILE A 270 9.42 -12.70 6.74
CA ILE A 270 10.51 -11.75 6.51
C ILE A 270 10.21 -10.36 7.08
N ALA A 271 8.93 -10.01 7.21
CA ALA A 271 8.46 -8.75 7.76
C ALA A 271 7.03 -8.88 8.27
N MET A 272 6.59 -7.95 9.14
CA MET A 272 5.18 -7.68 9.36
C MET A 272 4.80 -6.38 8.63
N ASP A 273 3.58 -6.35 8.11
CA ASP A 273 3.03 -5.21 7.34
C ASP A 273 1.61 -4.89 7.78
N GLY A 274 1.27 -3.60 7.79
CA GLY A 274 -0.10 -3.14 7.99
C GLY A 274 -0.90 -3.18 6.68
N ILE A 275 -2.21 -3.33 6.79
CA ILE A 275 -3.13 -3.07 5.68
C ILE A 275 -3.81 -1.73 5.94
N ALA A 276 -3.48 -0.71 5.15
CA ALA A 276 -4.14 0.58 5.20
C ALA A 276 -5.42 0.56 4.38
N VAL A 277 -6.55 0.96 4.99
CA VAL A 277 -7.78 1.30 4.26
C VAL A 277 -7.58 2.67 3.66
N ILE A 278 -7.77 2.81 2.36
CA ILE A 278 -7.47 4.04 1.62
C ILE A 278 -8.70 4.60 0.93
N VAL A 279 -8.74 5.94 0.88
CA VAL A 279 -9.74 6.71 0.14
C VAL A 279 -9.05 7.78 -0.70
N ASN A 280 -9.80 8.41 -1.60
CA ASN A 280 -9.32 9.58 -2.33
C ASN A 280 -9.01 10.74 -1.37
N ASN A 281 -8.00 11.56 -1.69
CA ASN A 281 -7.58 12.71 -0.88
C ASN A 281 -8.68 13.76 -0.68
N GLU A 282 -9.68 13.82 -1.57
CA GLU A 282 -10.81 14.73 -1.46
C GLU A 282 -11.97 14.17 -0.61
N ASN A 283 -11.91 12.90 -0.20
CA ASN A 283 -12.89 12.31 0.71
C ASN A 283 -12.72 12.93 2.11
N PRO A 284 -13.77 13.46 2.74
CA PRO A 284 -13.67 14.13 4.04
C PRO A 284 -13.55 13.16 5.25
N THR A 285 -13.75 11.85 5.05
CA THR A 285 -13.69 10.85 6.11
C THR A 285 -12.25 10.62 6.54
N ASP A 286 -11.97 10.67 7.84
CA ASP A 286 -10.63 10.45 8.42
C ASP A 286 -10.55 9.20 9.29
N ASP A 287 -11.69 8.75 9.84
CA ASP A 287 -11.76 7.58 10.70
C ASP A 287 -13.02 6.77 10.39
N MET A 288 -12.91 5.45 10.48
CA MET A 288 -14.02 4.50 10.38
C MET A 288 -13.81 3.36 11.38
N THR A 289 -14.91 2.78 11.84
CA THR A 289 -14.81 1.52 12.59
C THR A 289 -14.59 0.35 11.63
N SER A 290 -14.00 -0.73 12.16
CA SER A 290 -13.89 -2.00 11.43
C SER A 290 -15.22 -2.50 10.89
N GLU A 291 -16.30 -2.31 11.68
CA GLU A 291 -17.66 -2.69 11.28
C GLU A 291 -18.20 -1.82 10.13
N GLN A 292 -17.94 -0.51 10.13
CA GLN A 292 -18.34 0.37 9.02
C GLN A 292 -17.62 -0.02 7.72
N VAL A 293 -16.33 -0.32 7.78
CA VAL A 293 -15.58 -0.81 6.61
C VAL A 293 -16.17 -2.14 6.13
N LYS A 294 -16.43 -3.10 7.04
CA LYS A 294 -17.09 -4.36 6.71
C LYS A 294 -18.42 -4.11 5.98
N ASN A 295 -19.28 -3.25 6.53
CA ASN A 295 -20.61 -2.97 5.97
C ASN A 295 -20.56 -2.41 4.55
N ILE A 296 -19.53 -1.61 4.22
CA ILE A 296 -19.27 -1.16 2.85
C ILE A 296 -18.96 -2.37 1.95
N TYR A 297 -18.01 -3.21 2.37
CA TYR A 297 -17.51 -4.30 1.52
C TYR A 297 -18.52 -5.41 1.32
N ILE A 298 -19.46 -5.63 2.27
CA ILE A 298 -20.57 -6.60 2.10
C ILE A 298 -21.83 -5.99 1.48
N GLY A 299 -21.86 -4.66 1.27
CA GLY A 299 -22.95 -3.95 0.59
C GLY A 299 -24.10 -3.53 1.50
N ASP A 300 -23.94 -3.54 2.81
CA ASP A 300 -24.93 -3.07 3.78
C ASP A 300 -24.93 -1.53 3.89
N ALA A 301 -23.80 -0.87 3.56
CA ALA A 301 -23.69 0.58 3.40
C ALA A 301 -23.33 0.89 1.93
N ILE A 302 -24.18 1.64 1.25
CA ILE A 302 -24.04 1.89 -0.20
C ILE A 302 -23.53 3.30 -0.47
N THR A 303 -23.83 4.27 0.40
CA THR A 303 -23.41 5.66 0.26
C THR A 303 -22.47 6.06 1.39
N TRP A 304 -21.68 7.10 1.18
CA TRP A 304 -20.81 7.65 2.23
C TRP A 304 -21.62 8.18 3.43
N GLU A 305 -22.84 8.72 3.18
CA GLU A 305 -23.74 9.12 4.25
C GLU A 305 -24.18 7.93 5.12
N ASP A 306 -24.46 6.78 4.52
CA ASP A 306 -24.87 5.56 5.26
C ASP A 306 -23.69 4.95 6.03
N ALA A 307 -22.50 4.96 5.42
CA ALA A 307 -21.30 4.37 6.01
C ALA A 307 -20.75 5.16 7.20
N THR A 308 -21.04 6.46 7.31
CA THR A 308 -20.50 7.34 8.38
C THR A 308 -21.52 7.63 9.50
N LYS A 309 -22.72 7.03 9.47
CA LYS A 309 -23.70 7.08 10.57
C LYS A 309 -23.34 6.07 11.65
#